data_9e190e7697836550bad672b21b8565e8
#
_entry.id   9e190e7697836550bad672b21b8565e8
#
_cell.length_a   1.000
_cell.length_b   1.000
_cell.length_c   1.000
_cell.angle_alpha   90.00
_cell.angle_beta   90.00
_cell.angle_gamma   90.00
#
_symmetry.space_group_name_H-M   'P 1'
#
loop_
_entity.id
_entity.type
_entity.pdbx_description
1 polymer ?
#
loop_
_entity_poly.entity_id
_entity_poly.type
_entity_poly.pdbx_seq_one_letter_code
_entity_poly.pdbx_strand_id
1 'polypeptide(L)'
;DEHVSEHHYEGGIKEFVHQLNIRRVAMHSEVIHVEGVREIELGDVSVELALQWSDAFSESIQCYTNIIRNKDGGTHMSGLRGALTRSVNKYAKDRKLLKGNTLSGEDVREGLTAIVSVKHPDPSFSSQTKDKLVSSEVTGIVDSIVYEKLGDFFEENPSIAKQIVEKGLLASKAREAARKA
;
A
#
# COMPACT_ATOMS: atom_id res chain seq x y z
N ASP A 1 -17.32 11.33 15.94
CA ASP A 1 -17.20 11.14 14.50
C ASP A 1 -15.89 10.44 14.15
N GLU A 2 -16.00 9.33 13.44
CA GLU A 2 -14.85 8.50 13.11
C GLU A 2 -13.77 9.24 12.33
N HIS A 3 -14.16 10.14 11.47
CA HIS A 3 -13.19 10.89 10.65
C HIS A 3 -12.31 11.79 11.51
N VAL A 4 -12.89 12.39 12.52
CA VAL A 4 -12.14 13.29 13.40
C VAL A 4 -11.13 12.50 14.22
N SER A 5 -11.50 11.33 14.74
CA SER A 5 -10.59 10.54 15.55
C SER A 5 -9.40 10.00 14.76
N GLU A 6 -9.58 9.69 13.49
CA GLU A 6 -8.49 9.19 12.63
C GLU A 6 -7.36 10.19 12.44
N HIS A 7 -7.66 11.48 12.52
CA HIS A 7 -6.67 12.53 12.30
C HIS A 7 -5.96 12.95 13.58
N HIS A 8 -6.33 12.39 14.72
CA HIS A 8 -5.78 12.75 16.00
C HIS A 8 -4.71 11.80 16.55
N TYR A 9 -4.28 10.81 15.75
CA TYR A 9 -3.17 9.96 16.16
C TYR A 9 -1.87 10.75 16.09
N GLU A 10 -1.16 10.85 17.22
CA GLU A 10 0.09 11.59 17.28
C GLU A 10 1.14 11.04 16.32
N GLY A 11 1.18 9.73 16.15
CA GLY A 11 2.09 9.09 15.21
C GLY A 11 1.60 9.10 13.77
N GLY A 12 0.49 9.80 13.48
CA GLY A 12 -0.08 9.90 12.15
C GLY A 12 -0.61 8.58 11.63
N ILE A 13 -0.52 8.38 10.32
CA ILE A 13 -1.06 7.17 9.69
C ILE A 13 -0.26 5.91 10.08
N LYS A 14 0.99 6.06 10.45
CA LYS A 14 1.82 4.96 10.93
C LYS A 14 1.21 4.35 12.20
N GLU A 15 0.83 5.19 13.15
CA GLU A 15 0.17 4.74 14.37
C GLU A 15 -1.20 4.16 14.07
N PHE A 16 -1.92 4.71 13.12
CA PHE A 16 -3.22 4.21 12.73
C PHE A 16 -3.11 2.77 12.18
N VAL A 17 -2.13 2.50 11.33
CA VAL A 17 -1.89 1.13 10.83
C VAL A 17 -1.59 0.19 12.00
N HIS A 18 -0.77 0.63 12.94
CA HIS A 18 -0.46 -0.17 14.13
C HIS A 18 -1.74 -0.52 14.90
N GLN A 19 -2.63 0.43 15.10
CA GLN A 19 -3.90 0.20 15.79
C GLN A 19 -4.82 -0.74 15.04
N LEU A 20 -4.86 -0.64 13.72
CA LEU A 20 -5.67 -1.54 12.90
C LEU A 20 -5.21 -2.99 13.02
N ASN A 21 -3.93 -3.21 13.27
CA ASN A 21 -3.34 -4.54 13.37
C ASN A 21 -3.18 -5.04 14.81
N ILE A 22 -3.71 -4.33 15.80
CA ILE A 22 -3.44 -4.65 17.20
C ILE A 22 -3.93 -6.05 17.61
N ARG A 23 -4.97 -6.56 16.93
CA ARG A 23 -5.52 -7.90 17.20
C ARG A 23 -5.00 -8.96 16.23
N ARG A 24 -4.01 -8.62 15.42
CA ARG A 24 -3.40 -9.52 14.44
C ARG A 24 -1.95 -9.74 14.79
N VAL A 25 -1.40 -10.83 14.30
CA VAL A 25 0.04 -11.09 14.47
C VAL A 25 0.76 -10.43 13.30
N ALA A 26 1.48 -9.35 13.58
CA ALA A 26 2.26 -8.67 12.56
C ALA A 26 3.46 -9.51 12.15
N MET A 27 3.76 -9.55 10.86
CA MET A 27 4.93 -10.27 10.35
C MET A 27 6.23 -9.54 10.64
N HIS A 28 6.14 -8.24 10.78
CA HIS A 28 7.27 -7.39 11.16
C HIS A 28 6.74 -6.32 12.12
N SER A 29 7.52 -6.05 13.16
CA SER A 29 7.06 -5.15 14.23
C SER A 29 6.97 -3.69 13.79
N GLU A 30 7.83 -3.29 12.86
CA GLU A 30 7.86 -1.91 12.40
C GLU A 30 6.85 -1.69 11.27
N VAL A 31 6.04 -0.64 11.39
CA VAL A 31 5.16 -0.21 10.31
C VAL A 31 6.03 0.51 9.28
N ILE A 32 5.94 0.09 8.02
CA ILE A 32 6.67 0.73 6.93
C ILE A 32 6.00 2.06 6.62
N HIS A 33 6.78 3.13 6.56
CA HIS A 33 6.28 4.47 6.27
C HIS A 33 7.11 5.09 5.18
N VAL A 34 6.45 5.54 4.11
CA VAL A 34 7.11 6.23 3.02
C VAL A 34 6.33 7.48 2.65
N GLU A 35 7.01 8.49 2.14
CA GLU A 35 6.37 9.71 1.69
C GLU A 35 7.17 10.36 0.58
N GLY A 36 6.50 11.19 -0.19
CA GLY A 36 7.15 11.92 -1.27
C GLY A 36 6.24 12.99 -1.82
N VAL A 37 6.83 13.86 -2.64
CA VAL A 37 6.12 14.98 -3.26
C VAL A 37 6.48 14.99 -4.74
N ARG A 38 5.49 15.31 -5.57
CA ARG A 38 5.70 15.55 -7.01
C ARG A 38 4.99 16.85 -7.39
N GLU A 39 5.66 17.66 -8.17
CA GLU A 39 5.12 18.93 -8.63
C GLU A 39 4.28 18.69 -9.89
N ILE A 40 3.08 19.26 -9.93
CA ILE A 40 2.26 19.31 -11.14
C ILE A 40 1.99 20.77 -11.44
N GLU A 41 1.33 21.03 -12.57
CA GLU A 41 1.06 22.41 -13.01
C GLU A 41 0.30 23.21 -11.95
N LEU A 42 -0.63 22.58 -11.26
CA LEU A 42 -1.48 23.25 -10.25
C LEU A 42 -0.81 23.41 -8.88
N GLY A 43 0.34 22.76 -8.66
CA GLY A 43 1.03 22.80 -7.37
C GLY A 43 1.58 21.44 -6.99
N ASP A 44 1.90 21.28 -5.72
CA ASP A 44 2.49 20.03 -5.22
C ASP A 44 1.43 18.98 -4.87
N VAL A 45 1.69 17.75 -5.28
CA VAL A 45 0.93 16.58 -4.83
C VAL A 45 1.83 15.81 -3.88
N SER A 46 1.40 15.65 -2.63
CA SER A 46 2.16 14.87 -1.66
C SER A 46 1.46 13.54 -1.37
N VAL A 47 2.26 12.50 -1.17
CA VAL A 47 1.77 11.15 -0.91
C VAL A 47 2.43 10.66 0.36
N GLU A 48 1.62 10.11 1.25
CA GLU A 48 2.10 9.46 2.45
C GLU A 48 1.49 8.06 2.51
N LEU A 49 2.29 7.06 2.84
CA LEU A 49 1.87 5.68 2.89
C LEU A 49 2.41 5.03 4.14
N ALA A 50 1.54 4.32 4.85
CA ALA A 50 1.95 3.45 5.96
C ALA A 50 1.39 2.07 5.69
N LEU A 51 2.18 1.03 5.90
CA LEU A 51 1.76 -0.34 5.62
C LEU A 51 2.46 -1.35 6.52
N GLN A 52 1.77 -2.47 6.74
CA GLN A 52 2.29 -3.57 7.53
C GLN A 52 1.59 -4.86 7.11
N TRP A 53 2.33 -5.93 6.96
CA TRP A 53 1.77 -7.25 6.71
C TRP A 53 1.54 -7.99 8.02
N SER A 54 0.49 -8.81 8.05
CA SER A 54 0.12 -9.61 9.22
C SER A 54 -0.25 -11.01 8.78
N ASP A 55 -0.68 -11.83 9.74
CA ASP A 55 -1.13 -13.20 9.48
C ASP A 55 -2.53 -13.29 8.84
N ALA A 56 -3.18 -12.15 8.58
CA ALA A 56 -4.49 -12.14 7.95
C ALA A 56 -4.44 -12.69 6.53
N PHE A 57 -5.60 -13.12 6.03
CA PHE A 57 -5.72 -13.63 4.66
C PHE A 57 -6.31 -12.63 3.68
N SER A 58 -6.82 -11.51 4.18
CA SER A 58 -7.40 -10.45 3.35
C SER A 58 -6.58 -9.18 3.44
N GLU A 59 -6.77 -8.30 2.46
CA GLU A 59 -6.15 -6.96 2.49
C GLU A 59 -7.11 -5.95 3.10
N SER A 60 -6.55 -4.89 3.68
CA SER A 60 -7.30 -3.76 4.19
C SER A 60 -6.55 -2.50 3.79
N ILE A 61 -7.05 -1.79 2.80
CA ILE A 61 -6.42 -0.56 2.31
C ILE A 61 -7.41 0.58 2.49
N GLN A 62 -6.99 1.60 3.24
CA GLN A 62 -7.78 2.82 3.41
C GLN A 62 -7.14 3.95 2.63
N CYS A 63 -7.95 4.71 1.92
CA CYS A 63 -7.49 5.76 1.03
C CYS A 63 -8.06 7.11 1.43
N TYR A 64 -7.22 8.14 1.44
CA TYR A 64 -7.59 9.49 1.81
C TYR A 64 -7.12 10.49 0.77
N THR A 65 -7.90 11.55 0.57
CA THR A 65 -7.53 12.69 -0.26
C THR A 65 -7.85 13.95 0.53
N ASN A 66 -6.83 14.78 0.80
CA ASN A 66 -7.01 16.02 1.57
C ASN A 66 -7.81 15.78 2.84
N ILE A 67 -7.41 14.76 3.61
CA ILE A 67 -8.02 14.32 4.88
C ILE A 67 -9.40 13.67 4.77
N ILE A 68 -9.97 13.59 3.59
CA ILE A 68 -11.28 12.96 3.37
C ILE A 68 -11.07 11.50 3.00
N ARG A 69 -11.76 10.60 3.69
CA ARG A 69 -11.70 9.18 3.38
C ARG A 69 -12.47 8.88 2.09
N ASN A 70 -11.83 8.13 1.20
CA ASN A 70 -12.43 7.67 -0.05
C ASN A 70 -12.76 6.18 0.09
N LYS A 71 -13.97 5.88 0.53
CA LYS A 71 -14.34 4.48 0.83
C LYS A 71 -14.26 3.54 -0.38
N ASP A 72 -14.39 4.08 -1.58
CA ASP A 72 -14.30 3.31 -2.81
C ASP A 72 -12.92 3.39 -3.48
N GLY A 73 -11.94 3.96 -2.77
CA GLY A 73 -10.57 4.07 -3.29
C GLY A 73 -10.41 5.10 -4.39
N GLY A 74 -9.77 4.68 -5.46
CA GLY A 74 -9.55 5.55 -6.61
C GLY A 74 -8.16 5.41 -7.20
N THR A 75 -7.70 6.47 -7.87
CA THR A 75 -6.42 6.47 -8.59
C THR A 75 -5.22 6.28 -7.66
N HIS A 76 -5.29 6.76 -6.41
CA HIS A 76 -4.23 6.52 -5.44
C HIS A 76 -4.13 5.04 -5.05
N MET A 77 -5.25 4.35 -4.91
CA MET A 77 -5.25 2.91 -4.62
C MET A 77 -4.68 2.13 -5.81
N SER A 78 -5.05 2.50 -7.03
CA SER A 78 -4.53 1.84 -8.23
C SER A 78 -3.02 1.99 -8.35
N GLY A 79 -2.51 3.19 -8.09
CA GLY A 79 -1.07 3.45 -8.09
C GLY A 79 -0.34 2.64 -7.03
N LEU A 80 -0.91 2.58 -5.83
CA LEU A 80 -0.34 1.80 -4.72
C LEU A 80 -0.28 0.32 -5.07
N ARG A 81 -1.37 -0.26 -5.56
CA ARG A 81 -1.42 -1.68 -5.90
C ARG A 81 -0.42 -2.06 -6.98
N GLY A 82 -0.32 -1.26 -8.02
CA GLY A 82 0.65 -1.50 -9.09
C GLY A 82 2.08 -1.43 -8.60
N ALA A 83 2.41 -0.40 -7.84
CA ALA A 83 3.76 -0.21 -7.31
C ALA A 83 4.15 -1.33 -6.34
N LEU A 84 3.24 -1.76 -5.47
CA LEU A 84 3.49 -2.85 -4.52
C LEU A 84 3.85 -4.13 -5.26
N THR A 85 3.05 -4.49 -6.26
CA THR A 85 3.26 -5.72 -7.01
C THR A 85 4.62 -5.69 -7.71
N ARG A 86 4.95 -4.57 -8.37
CA ARG A 86 6.23 -4.43 -9.07
C ARG A 86 7.41 -4.41 -8.11
N SER A 87 7.29 -3.71 -6.99
CA SER A 87 8.37 -3.60 -6.01
C SER A 87 8.72 -4.96 -5.40
N VAL A 88 7.72 -5.72 -4.99
CA VAL A 88 7.92 -7.03 -4.38
C VAL A 88 8.50 -8.00 -5.40
N ASN A 89 7.95 -8.03 -6.62
CA ASN A 89 8.47 -8.90 -7.68
C ASN A 89 9.89 -8.55 -8.08
N LYS A 90 10.21 -7.26 -8.17
CA LYS A 90 11.57 -6.84 -8.52
C LYS A 90 12.56 -7.30 -7.47
N TYR A 91 12.25 -7.09 -6.20
CA TYR A 91 13.12 -7.54 -5.11
C TYR A 91 13.30 -9.05 -5.15
N ALA A 92 12.20 -9.78 -5.30
CA ALA A 92 12.23 -11.24 -5.33
C ALA A 92 13.05 -11.77 -6.51
N LYS A 93 12.91 -11.16 -7.67
CA LYS A 93 13.66 -11.53 -8.87
C LYS A 93 15.15 -11.24 -8.70
N ASP A 94 15.48 -10.04 -8.22
CA ASP A 94 16.89 -9.63 -8.04
C ASP A 94 17.61 -10.51 -7.01
N ARG A 95 16.91 -11.03 -6.04
CA ARG A 95 17.47 -11.91 -5.00
C ARG A 95 17.27 -13.39 -5.31
N LYS A 96 16.73 -13.70 -6.48
CA LYS A 96 16.51 -15.09 -6.95
C LYS A 96 15.61 -15.89 -6.02
N LEU A 97 14.59 -15.22 -5.48
CA LEU A 97 13.62 -15.86 -4.59
C LEU A 97 12.43 -16.46 -5.36
N LEU A 98 12.24 -16.07 -6.62
CA LEU A 98 11.18 -16.60 -7.47
C LEU A 98 11.67 -17.82 -8.24
N LYS A 99 10.81 -18.83 -8.30
CA LYS A 99 11.09 -20.08 -9.02
C LYS A 99 10.13 -20.22 -10.20
N GLY A 100 10.17 -19.27 -11.13
CA GLY A 100 9.29 -19.28 -12.28
C GLY A 100 8.47 -18.03 -12.38
N ASN A 101 7.15 -18.15 -12.23
CA ASN A 101 6.25 -17.03 -12.44
C ASN A 101 6.36 -15.96 -11.34
N THR A 102 6.03 -14.73 -11.71
CA THR A 102 5.95 -13.63 -10.75
C THR A 102 4.71 -13.79 -9.86
N LEU A 103 4.74 -13.08 -8.73
CA LEU A 103 3.60 -13.05 -7.82
C LEU A 103 2.51 -12.14 -8.39
N SER A 104 1.25 -12.53 -8.21
CA SER A 104 0.11 -11.69 -8.59
C SER A 104 -0.08 -10.58 -7.56
N GLY A 105 -0.89 -9.58 -7.92
CA GLY A 105 -1.24 -8.53 -6.96
C GLY A 105 -1.94 -9.09 -5.72
N GLU A 106 -2.84 -10.06 -5.91
CA GLU A 106 -3.53 -10.70 -4.78
C GLU A 106 -2.55 -11.40 -3.84
N ASP A 107 -1.55 -12.08 -4.40
CA ASP A 107 -0.54 -12.76 -3.59
C ASP A 107 0.26 -11.77 -2.75
N VAL A 108 0.65 -10.65 -3.36
CA VAL A 108 1.44 -9.62 -2.68
C VAL A 108 0.65 -8.95 -1.58
N ARG A 109 -0.65 -8.73 -1.78
CA ARG A 109 -1.48 -7.98 -0.84
C ARG A 109 -2.14 -8.84 0.25
N GLU A 110 -1.97 -10.15 0.21
CA GLU A 110 -2.55 -10.99 1.27
C GLU A 110 -1.97 -10.61 2.63
N GLY A 111 -2.85 -10.28 3.56
CA GLY A 111 -2.45 -9.86 4.91
C GLY A 111 -1.96 -8.43 5.02
N LEU A 112 -2.09 -7.65 3.97
CA LEU A 112 -1.64 -6.25 3.98
C LEU A 112 -2.66 -5.34 4.63
N THR A 113 -2.18 -4.50 5.55
CA THR A 113 -2.91 -3.35 6.07
C THR A 113 -2.16 -2.12 5.62
N ALA A 114 -2.84 -1.21 4.92
CA ALA A 114 -2.18 -0.01 4.40
C ALA A 114 -3.12 1.19 4.45
N ILE A 115 -2.52 2.36 4.61
CA ILE A 115 -3.22 3.64 4.51
C ILE A 115 -2.43 4.50 3.55
N VAL A 116 -3.07 4.96 2.49
CA VAL A 116 -2.47 5.90 1.54
C VAL A 116 -3.23 7.21 1.62
N SER A 117 -2.49 8.29 1.82
CA SER A 117 -3.03 9.64 1.94
C SER A 117 -2.38 10.54 0.91
N VAL A 118 -3.20 11.21 0.13
CA VAL A 118 -2.75 12.13 -0.92
C VAL A 118 -3.26 13.53 -0.60
N LYS A 119 -2.36 14.51 -0.71
CA LYS A 119 -2.74 15.93 -0.65
C LYS A 119 -2.59 16.48 -2.05
N HIS A 120 -3.68 17.00 -2.59
CA HIS A 120 -3.75 17.47 -3.98
C HIS A 120 -4.39 18.84 -4.01
N PRO A 121 -3.85 19.78 -4.82
CA PRO A 121 -4.40 21.14 -4.87
C PRO A 121 -5.79 21.25 -5.47
N ASP A 122 -6.18 20.30 -6.33
CA ASP A 122 -7.49 20.34 -6.98
C ASP A 122 -7.94 18.93 -7.40
N PRO A 123 -8.31 18.08 -6.41
CA PRO A 123 -8.66 16.69 -6.72
C PRO A 123 -10.05 16.58 -7.37
N SER A 124 -10.19 15.60 -8.25
CA SER A 124 -11.47 15.26 -8.89
C SER A 124 -12.04 13.98 -8.28
N PHE A 125 -13.32 13.97 -8.05
CA PHE A 125 -14.02 12.82 -7.45
C PHE A 125 -15.18 12.38 -8.33
N SER A 126 -15.59 11.13 -8.17
CA SER A 126 -16.69 10.54 -8.94
C SER A 126 -18.05 11.15 -8.59
N SER A 127 -18.19 11.69 -7.37
CA SER A 127 -19.46 12.26 -6.90
C SER A 127 -19.21 13.28 -5.80
N GLN A 128 -20.26 13.94 -5.36
CA GLN A 128 -20.17 14.91 -4.27
C GLN A 128 -19.80 14.28 -2.93
N THR A 129 -20.07 13.00 -2.75
CA THR A 129 -19.71 12.29 -1.52
C THR A 129 -18.20 12.03 -1.43
N LYS A 130 -17.47 12.23 -2.54
CA LYS A 130 -16.02 12.06 -2.59
C LYS A 130 -15.54 10.66 -2.22
N ASP A 131 -16.37 9.67 -2.52
CA ASP A 131 -16.07 8.27 -2.19
C ASP A 131 -14.94 7.69 -3.04
N LYS A 132 -14.70 8.25 -4.22
CA LYS A 132 -13.68 7.74 -5.13
C LYS A 132 -12.92 8.87 -5.80
N LEU A 133 -11.59 8.83 -5.65
CA LEU A 133 -10.70 9.81 -6.32
C LEU A 133 -10.52 9.38 -7.77
N VAL A 134 -10.75 10.32 -8.71
CA VAL A 134 -10.63 10.01 -10.15
C VAL A 134 -9.60 10.86 -10.88
N SER A 135 -8.81 11.68 -10.17
CA SER A 135 -7.71 12.44 -10.77
C SER A 135 -6.70 11.49 -11.39
N SER A 136 -6.63 11.43 -12.71
CA SER A 136 -5.85 10.42 -13.44
C SER A 136 -4.34 10.52 -13.20
N GLU A 137 -3.79 11.71 -13.00
CA GLU A 137 -2.37 11.89 -12.77
C GLU A 137 -1.89 11.26 -11.46
N VAL A 138 -2.79 11.07 -10.49
CA VAL A 138 -2.43 10.54 -9.18
C VAL A 138 -1.93 9.10 -9.26
N THR A 139 -2.46 8.30 -10.19
CA THR A 139 -2.00 6.91 -10.35
C THR A 139 -0.49 6.84 -10.55
N GLY A 140 0.03 7.60 -11.52
CA GLY A 140 1.46 7.60 -11.82
C GLY A 140 2.30 8.22 -10.72
N ILE A 141 1.78 9.25 -10.05
CA ILE A 141 2.48 9.91 -8.95
C ILE A 141 2.67 8.94 -7.79
N VAL A 142 1.59 8.29 -7.35
CA VAL A 142 1.66 7.32 -6.26
C VAL A 142 2.55 6.16 -6.65
N ASP A 143 2.36 5.63 -7.86
CA ASP A 143 3.18 4.52 -8.36
C ASP A 143 4.67 4.84 -8.29
N SER A 144 5.09 6.00 -8.80
CA SER A 144 6.51 6.34 -8.85
C SER A 144 7.11 6.55 -7.46
N ILE A 145 6.39 7.22 -6.57
CA ILE A 145 6.87 7.46 -5.20
C ILE A 145 6.99 6.14 -4.43
N VAL A 146 5.94 5.32 -4.49
CA VAL A 146 5.92 4.05 -3.75
C VAL A 146 6.99 3.11 -4.28
N TYR A 147 7.11 2.99 -5.61
CA TYR A 147 8.09 2.10 -6.20
C TYR A 147 9.51 2.49 -5.78
N GLU A 148 9.84 3.77 -5.84
CA GLU A 148 11.16 4.27 -5.45
C GLU A 148 11.43 4.04 -3.96
N LYS A 149 10.53 4.53 -3.11
CA LYS A 149 10.74 4.51 -1.67
C LYS A 149 10.66 3.12 -1.07
N LEU A 150 9.75 2.29 -1.56
CA LEU A 150 9.62 0.93 -1.07
C LEU A 150 10.81 0.07 -1.52
N GLY A 151 11.31 0.32 -2.74
CA GLY A 151 12.52 -0.33 -3.21
C GLY A 151 13.71 -0.04 -2.30
N ASP A 152 13.87 1.23 -1.92
CA ASP A 152 14.92 1.62 -0.98
C ASP A 152 14.74 0.93 0.37
N PHE A 153 13.51 0.90 0.88
CA PHE A 153 13.22 0.25 2.15
C PHE A 153 13.60 -1.23 2.13
N PHE A 154 13.26 -1.94 1.04
CA PHE A 154 13.59 -3.36 0.93
C PHE A 154 15.08 -3.61 0.91
N GLU A 155 15.83 -2.76 0.22
CA GLU A 155 17.29 -2.89 0.17
C GLU A 155 17.91 -2.63 1.56
N GLU A 156 17.34 -1.72 2.33
CA GLU A 156 17.82 -1.41 3.66
C GLU A 156 17.33 -2.41 4.73
N ASN A 157 16.28 -3.16 4.43
CA ASN A 157 15.67 -4.10 5.38
C ASN A 157 15.43 -5.48 4.73
N PRO A 158 16.50 -6.17 4.36
CA PRO A 158 16.37 -7.42 3.59
C PRO A 158 15.62 -8.53 4.34
N SER A 159 15.69 -8.55 5.65
CA SER A 159 14.95 -9.55 6.44
C SER A 159 13.45 -9.38 6.31
N ILE A 160 12.98 -8.14 6.41
CA ILE A 160 11.55 -7.83 6.27
C ILE A 160 11.10 -8.09 4.83
N ALA A 161 11.90 -7.66 3.85
CA ALA A 161 11.58 -7.87 2.43
C ALA A 161 11.45 -9.36 2.11
N LYS A 162 12.34 -10.18 2.64
CA LYS A 162 12.29 -11.62 2.43
C LYS A 162 11.01 -12.22 3.03
N GLN A 163 10.62 -11.80 4.22
CA GLN A 163 9.38 -12.26 4.85
C GLN A 163 8.16 -11.93 4.00
N ILE A 164 8.13 -10.74 3.44
CA ILE A 164 7.04 -10.31 2.57
C ILE A 164 6.96 -11.18 1.32
N VAL A 165 8.09 -11.44 0.69
CA VAL A 165 8.16 -12.32 -0.49
C VAL A 165 7.69 -13.73 -0.13
N GLU A 166 8.15 -14.26 0.99
CA GLU A 166 7.79 -15.61 1.42
C GLU A 166 6.30 -15.75 1.67
N LYS A 167 5.68 -14.74 2.26
CA LYS A 167 4.24 -14.75 2.44
C LYS A 167 3.50 -14.77 1.10
N GLY A 168 3.98 -13.97 0.14
CA GLY A 168 3.40 -13.96 -1.21
C GLY A 168 3.53 -15.32 -1.90
N LEU A 169 4.66 -15.98 -1.72
CA LEU A 169 4.87 -17.31 -2.29
C LEU A 169 3.93 -18.35 -1.68
N LEU A 170 3.69 -18.28 -0.37
CA LEU A 170 2.74 -19.17 0.28
C LEU A 170 1.32 -18.90 -0.21
N ALA A 171 0.94 -17.64 -0.38
CA ALA A 171 -0.37 -17.26 -0.91
C ALA A 171 -0.55 -17.79 -2.33
N SER A 172 0.47 -17.69 -3.16
CA SER A 172 0.45 -18.17 -4.53
C SER A 172 0.25 -19.69 -4.58
N LYS A 173 0.95 -20.42 -3.73
CA LYS A 173 0.80 -21.88 -3.63
C LYS A 173 -0.61 -22.28 -3.19
N ALA A 174 -1.16 -21.57 -2.24
CA ALA A 174 -2.50 -21.86 -1.73
C ALA A 174 -3.55 -21.65 -2.81
N ARG A 175 -3.44 -20.57 -3.60
CA ARG A 175 -4.35 -20.29 -4.70
C ARG A 175 -4.23 -21.31 -5.81
N GLU A 176 -3.02 -21.75 -6.11
CA GLU A 176 -2.77 -22.77 -7.12
C GLU A 176 -3.39 -24.11 -6.70
N ALA A 177 -3.20 -24.49 -5.45
CA ALA A 177 -3.78 -25.73 -4.92
C ALA A 177 -5.31 -25.68 -4.97
N ALA A 178 -5.91 -24.53 -4.64
CA ALA A 178 -7.36 -24.35 -4.67
C ALA A 178 -7.91 -24.47 -6.09
N ARG A 179 -7.16 -23.96 -7.10
CA ARG A 179 -7.59 -24.07 -8.50
C ARG A 179 -7.55 -25.51 -9.00
N LYS A 180 -6.63 -26.31 -8.50
CA LYS A 180 -6.48 -27.70 -8.92
C LYS A 180 -7.47 -28.64 -8.24
N ALA A 181 -8.04 -28.19 -7.14
CA ALA A 181 -9.07 -28.94 -6.44
C ALA A 181 -10.46 -28.71 -7.09
#